data_b18437134b14d00d072b73bfcd4390b6
#
_entry.id   b18437134b14d00d072b73bfcd4390b6
#
_cell.length_a   1.000
_cell.length_b   1.000
_cell.length_c   1.000
_cell.angle_alpha   90.00
_cell.angle_beta   90.00
_cell.angle_gamma   90.00
#
_symmetry.space_group_name_H-M   'P 1'
#
loop_
_entity.id
_entity.type
_entity.pdbx_description
1 polymer ?
#
loop_
_entity_poly.entity_id
_entity_poly.type
_entity_poly.pdbx_seq_one_letter_code
_entity_poly.pdbx_strand_id
1 'polypeptide(L)'
;MIEITMWMQSFLQKLNETFASRVWFVGLQGSYGRGEATENSDIDVVVVLDKLSAMDIQTYNIMLDSLLHRELICGFISGKDDIMSWEPSDLFQFCYDTTPIKGSLDEVMALIDESAVNRAIKIGACNIFHGCVHNMLHEKSEDILRGLYKSASFVVQAIVFKHTGNYIKHQKDLLKVTSYDERKIIETFMTLKNGGTVDLNLMSETLFAWSKKWIAKGQ
;
A
#
# COMPACT_ATOMS: atom_id res chain seq x y z
N MET A 1 -19.39 7.61 7.96
CA MET A 1 -17.96 7.80 7.64
C MET A 1 -17.27 8.45 8.82
N ILE A 2 -16.09 7.95 9.22
CA ILE A 2 -15.32 8.48 10.35
C ILE A 2 -14.75 9.85 9.97
N GLU A 3 -14.88 10.82 10.89
CA GLU A 3 -14.18 12.11 10.75
C GLU A 3 -12.70 11.89 11.13
N ILE A 4 -11.87 11.68 10.12
CA ILE A 4 -10.50 11.20 10.30
C ILE A 4 -9.61 12.21 11.03
N THR A 5 -9.85 13.51 10.89
CA THR A 5 -9.04 14.55 11.53
C THR A 5 -9.21 14.51 13.06
N MET A 6 -10.46 14.40 13.53
CA MET A 6 -10.74 14.29 14.96
C MET A 6 -10.25 12.96 15.53
N TRP A 7 -10.44 11.87 14.77
CA TRP A 7 -9.94 10.56 15.15
C TRP A 7 -8.41 10.57 15.30
N MET A 8 -7.69 11.14 14.32
CA MET A 8 -6.24 11.28 14.38
C MET A 8 -5.75 12.14 15.54
N GLN A 9 -6.49 13.18 15.94
CA GLN A 9 -6.15 13.96 17.14
C GLN A 9 -6.19 13.08 18.40
N SER A 10 -7.25 12.30 18.57
CA SER A 10 -7.39 11.35 19.70
C SER A 10 -6.29 10.28 19.65
N PHE A 11 -6.01 9.73 18.47
CA PHE A 11 -4.93 8.78 18.27
C PHE A 11 -3.57 9.35 18.66
N LEU A 12 -3.21 10.53 18.16
CA LEU A 12 -1.94 11.19 18.48
C LEU A 12 -1.80 11.52 19.97
N GLN A 13 -2.89 11.92 20.63
CA GLN A 13 -2.90 12.15 22.06
C GLN A 13 -2.55 10.87 22.82
N LYS A 14 -3.26 9.76 22.55
CA LYS A 14 -3.01 8.47 23.17
C LYS A 14 -1.61 7.92 22.88
N LEU A 15 -1.16 8.06 21.65
CA LEU A 15 0.18 7.66 21.25
C LEU A 15 1.26 8.43 22.00
N ASN A 16 1.09 9.75 22.17
CA ASN A 16 2.02 10.58 22.94
C ASN A 16 1.97 10.29 24.45
N GLU A 17 0.79 10.00 25.02
CA GLU A 17 0.66 9.56 26.42
C GLU A 17 1.39 8.23 26.66
N THR A 18 1.42 7.34 25.65
CA THR A 18 1.98 5.99 25.74
C THR A 18 3.49 5.97 25.47
N PHE A 19 3.95 6.64 24.42
CA PHE A 19 5.34 6.56 23.93
C PHE A 19 6.13 7.87 24.00
N ALA A 20 5.47 8.99 24.30
CA ALA A 20 6.08 10.32 24.50
C ALA A 20 7.06 10.70 23.36
N SER A 21 8.31 11.00 23.70
CA SER A 21 9.36 11.41 22.76
C SER A 21 9.87 10.29 21.84
N ARG A 22 9.47 9.04 22.10
CA ARG A 22 9.87 7.89 21.28
C ARG A 22 9.19 7.83 19.90
N VAL A 23 8.12 8.62 19.69
CA VAL A 23 7.40 8.66 18.41
C VAL A 23 8.18 9.48 17.39
N TRP A 24 8.85 8.80 16.46
CA TRP A 24 9.63 9.42 15.40
C TRP A 24 8.76 9.87 14.22
N PHE A 25 7.80 9.01 13.79
CA PHE A 25 6.93 9.32 12.64
C PHE A 25 5.51 8.78 12.85
N VAL A 26 4.52 9.51 12.34
CA VAL A 26 3.13 9.04 12.19
C VAL A 26 2.61 9.46 10.82
N GLY A 27 1.92 8.55 10.14
CA GLY A 27 1.28 8.82 8.85
C GLY A 27 -0.01 8.02 8.66
N LEU A 28 -0.72 8.35 7.59
CA LEU A 28 -1.89 7.62 7.11
C LEU A 28 -1.60 7.05 5.72
N GLN A 29 -2.02 5.81 5.50
CA GLN A 29 -2.02 5.13 4.21
C GLN A 29 -3.45 4.81 3.75
N GLY A 30 -3.56 4.01 2.72
CA GLY A 30 -4.82 3.50 2.25
C GLY A 30 -5.80 4.58 1.80
N SER A 31 -7.08 4.30 1.93
CA SER A 31 -8.15 5.18 1.43
C SER A 31 -8.23 6.49 2.22
N TYR A 32 -8.00 6.46 3.53
CA TYR A 32 -7.95 7.69 4.34
C TYR A 32 -6.74 8.55 4.00
N GLY A 33 -5.56 7.96 3.81
CA GLY A 33 -4.36 8.68 3.40
C GLY A 33 -4.48 9.35 2.03
N ARG A 34 -5.31 8.78 1.13
CA ARG A 34 -5.60 9.33 -0.20
C ARG A 34 -6.83 10.23 -0.26
N GLY A 35 -7.61 10.37 0.82
CA GLY A 35 -8.87 11.12 0.80
C GLY A 35 -9.99 10.42 -0.01
N GLU A 36 -9.93 9.10 -0.14
CA GLU A 36 -10.89 8.26 -0.91
C GLU A 36 -11.68 7.30 0.00
N ALA A 37 -11.70 7.54 1.32
CA ALA A 37 -12.34 6.66 2.28
C ALA A 37 -13.86 6.57 2.08
N THR A 38 -14.40 5.40 2.37
CA THR A 38 -15.83 5.10 2.43
C THR A 38 -16.21 4.65 3.83
N GLU A 39 -17.49 4.34 4.08
CA GLU A 39 -17.96 3.85 5.38
C GLU A 39 -17.32 2.52 5.82
N ASN A 40 -16.87 1.72 4.85
CA ASN A 40 -16.26 0.41 5.07
C ASN A 40 -14.72 0.45 5.00
N SER A 41 -14.12 1.64 5.00
CA SER A 41 -12.68 1.78 4.90
C SER A 41 -11.98 1.55 6.22
N ASP A 42 -10.93 0.73 6.20
CA ASP A 42 -10.00 0.58 7.33
C ASP A 42 -9.16 1.86 7.51
N ILE A 43 -8.71 2.09 8.73
CA ILE A 43 -7.82 3.20 9.09
C ILE A 43 -6.39 2.66 9.12
N ASP A 44 -5.66 2.87 8.03
CA ASP A 44 -4.27 2.41 7.87
C ASP A 44 -3.30 3.43 8.49
N VAL A 45 -3.01 3.28 9.79
CA VAL A 45 -2.08 4.17 10.51
C VAL A 45 -0.66 3.60 10.47
N VAL A 46 0.29 4.43 10.10
CA VAL A 46 1.72 4.13 10.19
C VAL A 46 2.32 4.80 11.41
N VAL A 47 3.00 4.04 12.25
CA VAL A 47 3.75 4.54 13.41
C VAL A 47 5.19 4.05 13.34
N VAL A 48 6.15 4.96 13.50
CA VAL A 48 7.55 4.58 13.66
C VAL A 48 8.06 5.17 14.96
N LEU A 49 8.54 4.30 15.84
CA LEU A 49 9.18 4.67 17.10
C LEU A 49 10.69 4.83 16.89
N ASP A 50 11.39 5.40 17.86
CA ASP A 50 12.86 5.41 17.89
C ASP A 50 13.45 4.00 17.80
N LYS A 51 12.88 3.07 18.58
CA LYS A 51 13.16 1.63 18.58
C LYS A 51 11.86 0.87 18.81
N LEU A 52 11.79 -0.36 18.33
CA LEU A 52 10.65 -1.24 18.55
C LEU A 52 11.08 -2.52 19.26
N SER A 53 10.35 -2.86 20.32
CA SER A 53 10.47 -4.14 21.01
C SER A 53 9.13 -4.90 20.99
N ALA A 54 9.16 -6.21 21.29
CA ALA A 54 7.93 -6.99 21.43
C ALA A 54 6.98 -6.41 22.53
N MET A 55 7.55 -5.83 23.58
CA MET A 55 6.77 -5.17 24.64
C MET A 55 6.09 -3.91 24.12
N ASP A 56 6.75 -3.14 23.24
CA ASP A 56 6.15 -1.96 22.62
C ASP A 56 4.94 -2.32 21.76
N ILE A 57 5.01 -3.46 21.04
CA ILE A 57 3.87 -3.97 20.24
C ILE A 57 2.68 -4.30 21.14
N GLN A 58 2.92 -4.96 22.28
CA GLN A 58 1.86 -5.26 23.26
C GLN A 58 1.25 -3.98 23.85
N THR A 59 2.11 -3.02 24.23
CA THR A 59 1.70 -1.72 24.76
C THR A 59 0.88 -0.94 23.73
N TYR A 60 1.32 -0.93 22.46
CA TYR A 60 0.61 -0.31 21.36
C TYR A 60 -0.77 -0.96 21.14
N ASN A 61 -0.86 -2.27 21.18
CA ASN A 61 -2.14 -2.98 21.05
C ASN A 61 -3.13 -2.59 22.16
N ILE A 62 -2.66 -2.52 23.43
CA ILE A 62 -3.49 -2.08 24.56
C ILE A 62 -3.96 -0.64 24.35
N MET A 63 -3.09 0.23 23.85
CA MET A 63 -3.45 1.61 23.50
C MET A 63 -4.55 1.66 22.44
N LEU A 64 -4.40 0.85 21.36
CA LEU A 64 -5.39 0.78 20.29
C LEU A 64 -6.76 0.32 20.80
N ASP A 65 -6.82 -0.62 21.77
CA ASP A 65 -8.06 -1.10 22.36
C ASP A 65 -8.84 0.00 23.12
N SER A 66 -8.16 1.11 23.46
CA SER A 66 -8.78 2.28 24.10
C SER A 66 -9.39 3.30 23.14
N LEU A 67 -9.21 3.09 21.82
CA LEU A 67 -9.67 4.01 20.78
C LEU A 67 -11.04 3.59 20.20
N LEU A 68 -11.80 4.59 19.75
CA LEU A 68 -13.02 4.35 18.99
C LEU A 68 -12.69 3.71 17.63
N HIS A 69 -13.58 2.85 17.17
CA HIS A 69 -13.43 2.14 15.89
C HIS A 69 -12.22 1.21 15.85
N ARG A 70 -11.92 0.56 16.97
CA ARG A 70 -10.80 -0.39 17.09
C ARG A 70 -10.83 -1.46 16.00
N GLU A 71 -12.00 -1.91 15.62
CA GLU A 71 -12.24 -2.94 14.60
C GLU A 71 -11.82 -2.51 13.18
N LEU A 72 -11.76 -1.21 12.92
CA LEU A 72 -11.34 -0.65 11.64
C LEU A 72 -9.87 -0.23 11.63
N ILE A 73 -9.21 -0.23 12.80
CA ILE A 73 -7.80 0.18 12.87
C ILE A 73 -6.94 -0.95 12.32
N CYS A 74 -6.32 -0.67 11.19
CA CYS A 74 -5.29 -1.45 10.57
C CYS A 74 -4.03 -0.60 10.49
N GLY A 75 -2.89 -1.18 10.17
CA GLY A 75 -1.71 -0.36 9.96
C GLY A 75 -0.42 -1.06 10.35
N PHE A 76 0.59 -0.25 10.56
CA PHE A 76 1.96 -0.69 10.66
C PHE A 76 2.68 0.03 11.81
N ILE A 77 3.45 -0.71 12.59
CA ILE A 77 4.37 -0.15 13.59
C ILE A 77 5.77 -0.70 13.39
N SER A 78 6.79 0.17 13.45
CA SER A 78 8.21 -0.21 13.31
C SER A 78 9.11 0.63 14.22
N GLY A 79 10.37 0.23 14.36
CA GLY A 79 11.44 1.08 14.84
C GLY A 79 12.11 1.84 13.68
N LYS A 80 12.77 2.97 13.99
CA LYS A 80 13.50 3.75 12.99
C LYS A 80 14.59 2.92 12.34
N ASP A 81 15.42 2.24 13.13
CA ASP A 81 16.53 1.43 12.61
C ASP A 81 16.03 0.25 11.77
N ASP A 82 14.86 -0.32 12.14
CA ASP A 82 14.26 -1.43 11.40
C ASP A 82 13.83 -0.96 10.01
N ILE A 83 13.08 0.15 9.92
CA ILE A 83 12.61 0.65 8.62
C ILE A 83 13.76 1.18 7.75
N MET A 84 14.80 1.76 8.34
CA MET A 84 16.00 2.19 7.64
C MET A 84 16.81 1.02 7.06
N SER A 85 16.60 -0.20 7.57
CA SER A 85 17.26 -1.44 7.12
C SER A 85 16.42 -2.29 6.18
N TRP A 86 15.19 -1.86 5.85
CA TRP A 86 14.33 -2.60 4.95
C TRP A 86 14.84 -2.59 3.51
N GLU A 87 14.38 -3.58 2.74
CA GLU A 87 14.66 -3.61 1.30
C GLU A 87 14.05 -2.37 0.61
N PRO A 88 14.87 -1.54 -0.06
CA PRO A 88 14.38 -0.28 -0.64
C PRO A 88 13.24 -0.43 -1.65
N SER A 89 13.10 -1.59 -2.30
CA SER A 89 11.97 -1.85 -3.20
C SER A 89 10.64 -1.95 -2.47
N ASP A 90 10.62 -2.45 -1.22
CA ASP A 90 9.42 -2.50 -0.40
C ASP A 90 9.10 -1.12 0.19
N LEU A 91 10.13 -0.31 0.47
CA LEU A 91 9.98 1.06 0.95
C LEU A 91 9.36 1.98 -0.09
N PHE A 92 9.53 1.69 -1.38
CA PHE A 92 9.03 2.56 -2.46
C PHE A 92 7.55 2.88 -2.29
N GLN A 93 6.70 1.86 -2.29
CA GLN A 93 5.27 2.08 -2.14
C GLN A 93 4.90 2.57 -0.75
N PHE A 94 5.53 2.00 0.29
CA PHE A 94 5.30 2.39 1.67
C PHE A 94 5.47 3.91 1.86
N CYS A 95 6.59 4.48 1.41
CA CYS A 95 6.88 5.90 1.58
C CYS A 95 5.95 6.79 0.74
N TYR A 96 5.80 6.48 -0.55
CA TYR A 96 5.04 7.31 -1.46
C TYR A 96 3.52 7.27 -1.22
N ASP A 97 2.96 6.15 -0.76
CA ASP A 97 1.52 6.05 -0.44
C ASP A 97 1.19 6.63 0.95
N THR A 98 2.19 6.81 1.82
CA THR A 98 1.99 7.42 3.15
C THR A 98 1.79 8.92 3.05
N THR A 99 0.77 9.42 3.75
CA THR A 99 0.55 10.87 3.98
C THR A 99 1.06 11.20 5.38
N PRO A 100 2.14 12.00 5.51
CA PRO A 100 2.71 12.35 6.81
C PRO A 100 1.74 13.14 7.67
N ILE A 101 1.66 12.81 8.96
CA ILE A 101 0.90 13.53 10.00
C ILE A 101 1.85 14.13 11.03
N LYS A 102 2.90 13.41 11.44
CA LYS A 102 3.95 13.86 12.36
C LYS A 102 5.30 13.32 11.88
N GLY A 103 6.32 14.16 11.85
CA GLY A 103 7.66 13.79 11.38
C GLY A 103 7.77 13.74 9.85
N SER A 104 8.88 13.18 9.34
CA SER A 104 9.16 13.02 7.90
C SER A 104 9.74 11.64 7.61
N LEU A 105 9.48 11.12 6.40
CA LEU A 105 10.12 9.92 5.84
C LEU A 105 11.28 10.26 4.89
N ASP A 106 11.75 11.49 4.82
CA ASP A 106 12.77 11.92 3.84
C ASP A 106 14.06 11.09 3.94
N GLU A 107 14.49 10.73 5.16
CA GLU A 107 15.66 9.87 5.38
C GLU A 107 15.45 8.48 4.76
N VAL A 108 14.25 7.91 4.89
CA VAL A 108 13.88 6.60 4.32
C VAL A 108 13.74 6.69 2.80
N MET A 109 13.12 7.77 2.31
CA MET A 109 12.94 8.00 0.87
C MET A 109 14.30 8.16 0.14
N ALA A 110 15.32 8.69 0.81
CA ALA A 110 16.66 8.80 0.25
C ALA A 110 17.34 7.44 -0.04
N LEU A 111 16.83 6.34 0.51
CA LEU A 111 17.31 4.99 0.22
C LEU A 111 16.75 4.41 -1.09
N ILE A 112 15.72 5.04 -1.65
CA ILE A 112 14.97 4.55 -2.81
C ILE A 112 15.61 5.11 -4.09
N ASP A 113 16.47 4.34 -4.70
CA ASP A 113 17.08 4.64 -5.99
C ASP A 113 16.28 4.05 -7.17
N GLU A 114 16.73 4.32 -8.40
CA GLU A 114 16.12 3.76 -9.62
C GLU A 114 16.15 2.22 -9.62
N SER A 115 17.20 1.62 -9.07
CA SER A 115 17.32 0.16 -8.95
C SER A 115 16.25 -0.42 -8.01
N ALA A 116 15.93 0.26 -6.90
CA ALA A 116 14.86 -0.12 -5.99
C ALA A 116 13.49 -0.09 -6.69
N VAL A 117 13.20 0.96 -7.47
CA VAL A 117 11.96 1.05 -8.26
C VAL A 117 11.88 -0.07 -9.30
N ASN A 118 12.98 -0.38 -9.97
CA ASN A 118 13.03 -1.50 -10.94
C ASN A 118 12.77 -2.84 -10.25
N ARG A 119 13.34 -3.07 -9.06
CA ARG A 119 13.07 -4.27 -8.26
C ARG A 119 11.62 -4.33 -7.79
N ALA A 120 11.03 -3.22 -7.33
CA ALA A 120 9.62 -3.15 -6.94
C ALA A 120 8.69 -3.60 -8.08
N ILE A 121 8.91 -3.11 -9.30
CA ILE A 121 8.17 -3.53 -10.50
C ILE A 121 8.35 -5.01 -10.76
N LYS A 122 9.61 -5.51 -10.76
CA LYS A 122 9.93 -6.89 -11.09
C LYS A 122 9.36 -7.87 -10.08
N ILE A 123 9.59 -7.62 -8.78
CA ILE A 123 9.08 -8.48 -7.70
C ILE A 123 7.56 -8.48 -7.69
N GLY A 124 6.94 -7.30 -7.82
CA GLY A 124 5.48 -7.19 -7.90
C GLY A 124 4.90 -7.97 -9.07
N ALA A 125 5.50 -7.86 -10.27
CA ALA A 125 5.07 -8.64 -11.43
C ALA A 125 5.25 -10.16 -11.23
N CYS A 126 6.33 -10.61 -10.59
CA CYS A 126 6.57 -12.02 -10.26
C CYS A 126 5.52 -12.56 -9.27
N ASN A 127 5.20 -11.80 -8.23
CA ASN A 127 4.20 -12.18 -7.23
C ASN A 127 2.80 -12.27 -7.84
N ILE A 128 2.44 -11.30 -8.70
CA ILE A 128 1.16 -11.31 -9.44
C ILE A 128 1.08 -12.52 -10.38
N PHE A 129 2.14 -12.79 -11.12
CA PHE A 129 2.22 -13.96 -11.99
C PHE A 129 2.01 -15.26 -11.22
N HIS A 130 2.75 -15.45 -10.12
CA HIS A 130 2.64 -16.64 -9.27
C HIS A 130 1.22 -16.79 -8.70
N GLY A 131 0.68 -15.72 -8.11
CA GLY A 131 -0.67 -15.72 -7.53
C GLY A 131 -1.76 -15.98 -8.59
N CYS A 132 -1.60 -15.41 -9.80
CA CYS A 132 -2.51 -15.62 -10.90
C CYS A 132 -2.53 -17.08 -11.35
N VAL A 133 -1.35 -17.70 -11.58
CA VAL A 133 -1.23 -19.11 -11.94
C VAL A 133 -1.81 -20.02 -10.86
N HIS A 134 -1.50 -19.75 -9.58
CA HIS A 134 -2.04 -20.52 -8.47
C HIS A 134 -3.57 -20.42 -8.39
N ASN A 135 -4.12 -19.22 -8.53
CA ASN A 135 -5.57 -19.01 -8.52
C ASN A 135 -6.27 -19.72 -9.70
N MET A 136 -5.69 -19.65 -10.91
CA MET A 136 -6.26 -20.32 -12.09
C MET A 136 -6.29 -21.85 -11.95
N LEU A 137 -5.28 -22.44 -11.29
CA LEU A 137 -5.15 -23.89 -11.14
C LEU A 137 -5.94 -24.45 -9.96
N HIS A 138 -5.90 -23.76 -8.83
CA HIS A 138 -6.32 -24.35 -7.55
C HIS A 138 -7.52 -23.65 -6.94
N GLU A 139 -7.43 -22.34 -6.67
CA GLU A 139 -8.41 -21.65 -5.84
C GLU A 139 -9.67 -21.22 -6.62
N LYS A 140 -9.50 -20.75 -7.85
CA LYS A 140 -10.58 -20.21 -8.73
C LYS A 140 -11.43 -19.16 -8.00
N SER A 141 -10.78 -18.37 -7.16
CA SER A 141 -11.39 -17.40 -6.27
C SER A 141 -11.44 -16.00 -6.89
N GLU A 142 -12.63 -15.41 -6.90
CA GLU A 142 -12.83 -14.02 -7.31
C GLU A 142 -12.13 -13.04 -6.34
N ASP A 143 -12.13 -13.31 -5.04
CA ASP A 143 -11.52 -12.44 -4.04
C ASP A 143 -10.00 -12.39 -4.20
N ILE A 144 -9.37 -13.52 -4.48
CA ILE A 144 -7.94 -13.58 -4.81
C ILE A 144 -7.67 -12.74 -6.06
N LEU A 145 -8.49 -12.88 -7.11
CA LEU A 145 -8.32 -12.10 -8.34
C LEU A 145 -8.46 -10.60 -8.10
N ARG A 146 -9.44 -10.17 -7.29
CA ARG A 146 -9.60 -8.76 -6.85
C ARG A 146 -8.34 -8.25 -6.13
N GLY A 147 -7.78 -9.06 -5.23
CA GLY A 147 -6.53 -8.76 -4.53
C GLY A 147 -5.33 -8.64 -5.48
N LEU A 148 -5.23 -9.51 -6.48
CA LEU A 148 -4.18 -9.47 -7.50
C LEU A 148 -4.26 -8.20 -8.37
N TYR A 149 -5.47 -7.78 -8.78
CA TYR A 149 -5.66 -6.51 -9.49
C TYR A 149 -5.34 -5.29 -8.63
N LYS A 150 -5.65 -5.33 -7.32
CA LYS A 150 -5.19 -4.31 -6.37
C LYS A 150 -3.66 -4.23 -6.35
N SER A 151 -2.97 -5.37 -6.22
CA SER A 151 -1.51 -5.43 -6.25
C SER A 151 -0.93 -4.95 -7.59
N ALA A 152 -1.57 -5.30 -8.71
CA ALA A 152 -1.17 -4.84 -10.04
C ALA A 152 -1.29 -3.32 -10.19
N SER A 153 -2.29 -2.69 -9.57
CA SER A 153 -2.42 -1.23 -9.58
C SER A 153 -1.23 -0.52 -8.94
N PHE A 154 -0.64 -1.10 -7.90
CA PHE A 154 0.57 -0.58 -7.26
C PHE A 154 1.81 -0.75 -8.15
N VAL A 155 1.92 -1.88 -8.86
CA VAL A 155 2.99 -2.05 -9.85
C VAL A 155 2.87 -1.04 -10.98
N VAL A 156 1.65 -0.73 -11.45
CA VAL A 156 1.41 0.31 -12.46
C VAL A 156 1.84 1.69 -11.94
N GLN A 157 1.58 2.02 -10.67
CA GLN A 157 2.09 3.27 -10.05
C GLN A 157 3.62 3.35 -10.11
N ALA A 158 4.32 2.26 -9.79
CA ALA A 158 5.78 2.18 -9.89
C ALA A 158 6.28 2.33 -11.33
N ILE A 159 5.59 1.74 -12.30
CA ILE A 159 5.89 1.87 -13.74
C ILE A 159 5.75 3.32 -14.21
N VAL A 160 4.65 4.00 -13.83
CA VAL A 160 4.44 5.41 -14.15
C VAL A 160 5.49 6.28 -13.49
N PHE A 161 5.79 6.05 -12.21
CA PHE A 161 6.86 6.77 -11.51
C PHE A 161 8.21 6.63 -12.22
N LYS A 162 8.59 5.41 -12.60
CA LYS A 162 9.83 5.15 -13.34
C LYS A 162 9.94 6.01 -14.62
N HIS A 163 8.82 6.21 -15.32
CA HIS A 163 8.82 6.95 -16.59
C HIS A 163 8.68 8.45 -16.44
N THR A 164 8.06 8.93 -15.36
CA THR A 164 7.69 10.35 -15.20
C THR A 164 8.39 11.04 -14.04
N GLY A 165 8.96 10.29 -13.09
CA GLY A 165 9.47 10.80 -11.81
C GLY A 165 8.37 11.22 -10.83
N ASN A 166 7.08 11.08 -11.20
CA ASN A 166 5.97 11.52 -10.38
C ASN A 166 5.15 10.32 -9.87
N TYR A 167 5.01 10.22 -8.55
CA TYR A 167 4.13 9.21 -7.94
C TYR A 167 2.68 9.71 -7.94
N ILE A 168 1.80 8.95 -8.55
CA ILE A 168 0.38 9.30 -8.67
C ILE A 168 -0.43 8.39 -7.77
N LYS A 169 -0.94 8.94 -6.66
CA LYS A 169 -1.72 8.20 -5.66
C LYS A 169 -3.12 7.82 -6.17
N HIS A 170 -3.80 8.73 -6.88
CA HIS A 170 -5.20 8.55 -7.26
C HIS A 170 -5.33 7.78 -8.58
N GLN A 171 -6.13 6.70 -8.55
CA GLN A 171 -6.34 5.83 -9.72
C GLN A 171 -6.91 6.59 -10.93
N LYS A 172 -7.82 7.55 -10.71
CA LYS A 172 -8.39 8.37 -11.78
C LYS A 172 -7.35 9.23 -12.51
N ASP A 173 -6.34 9.71 -11.78
CA ASP A 173 -5.27 10.50 -12.38
C ASP A 173 -4.24 9.59 -13.05
N LEU A 174 -4.01 8.40 -12.49
CA LEU A 174 -3.15 7.38 -13.07
C LEU A 174 -3.63 6.97 -14.48
N LEU A 175 -4.94 6.85 -14.70
CA LEU A 175 -5.52 6.57 -16.01
C LEU A 175 -5.13 7.58 -17.10
N LYS A 176 -4.88 8.85 -16.74
CA LYS A 176 -4.56 9.89 -17.71
C LYS A 176 -3.17 9.76 -18.32
N VAL A 177 -2.28 9.05 -17.65
CA VAL A 177 -0.85 8.96 -18.00
C VAL A 177 -0.38 7.53 -18.31
N THR A 178 -1.22 6.53 -18.11
CA THR A 178 -0.88 5.12 -18.36
C THR A 178 -0.95 4.77 -19.85
N SER A 179 -0.09 3.84 -20.28
CA SER A 179 -0.19 3.21 -21.60
C SER A 179 -1.41 2.30 -21.69
N TYR A 180 -1.72 1.79 -22.88
CA TYR A 180 -2.92 1.00 -23.13
C TYR A 180 -3.04 -0.24 -22.21
N ASP A 181 -1.95 -1.01 -22.06
CA ASP A 181 -1.96 -2.23 -21.25
C ASP A 181 -2.13 -1.93 -19.75
N GLU A 182 -1.39 -0.93 -19.24
CA GLU A 182 -1.47 -0.50 -17.85
C GLU A 182 -2.83 0.14 -17.54
N ARG A 183 -3.40 0.89 -18.49
CA ARG A 183 -4.75 1.46 -18.36
C ARG A 183 -5.80 0.38 -18.17
N LYS A 184 -5.74 -0.71 -18.94
CA LYS A 184 -6.66 -1.83 -18.80
C LYS A 184 -6.61 -2.46 -17.40
N ILE A 185 -5.42 -2.58 -16.81
CA ILE A 185 -5.27 -3.07 -15.42
C ILE A 185 -5.96 -2.13 -14.43
N ILE A 186 -5.74 -0.81 -14.54
CA ILE A 186 -6.35 0.17 -13.63
C ILE A 186 -7.87 0.24 -13.80
N GLU A 187 -8.39 0.25 -15.03
CA GLU A 187 -9.83 0.23 -15.30
C GLU A 187 -10.51 -1.00 -14.71
N THR A 188 -9.90 -2.17 -14.89
CA THR A 188 -10.40 -3.41 -14.29
C THR A 188 -10.37 -3.34 -12.76
N PHE A 189 -9.26 -2.88 -12.17
CA PHE A 189 -9.18 -2.70 -10.71
C PHE A 189 -10.28 -1.76 -10.19
N MET A 190 -10.49 -0.62 -10.84
CA MET A 190 -11.53 0.33 -10.43
C MET A 190 -12.94 -0.26 -10.55
N THR A 191 -13.20 -1.02 -11.62
CA THR A 191 -14.47 -1.74 -11.79
C THR A 191 -14.70 -2.75 -10.66
N LEU A 192 -13.69 -3.53 -10.34
CA LEU A 192 -13.74 -4.53 -9.27
C LEU A 192 -13.89 -3.89 -7.88
N LYS A 193 -13.18 -2.77 -7.62
CA LYS A 193 -13.28 -2.00 -6.37
C LYS A 193 -14.69 -1.47 -6.14
N ASN A 194 -15.41 -1.12 -7.22
CA ASN A 194 -16.77 -0.60 -7.18
C ASN A 194 -17.86 -1.70 -7.24
N GLY A 195 -17.52 -2.95 -6.97
CA GLY A 195 -18.47 -4.07 -6.93
C GLY A 195 -18.84 -4.63 -8.30
N GLY A 196 -18.06 -4.31 -9.34
CA GLY A 196 -18.26 -4.89 -10.68
C GLY A 196 -18.12 -6.41 -10.71
N THR A 197 -18.77 -7.03 -11.69
CA THR A 197 -18.73 -8.48 -11.91
C THR A 197 -17.34 -8.96 -12.31
N VAL A 198 -16.99 -10.16 -11.86
CA VAL A 198 -15.73 -10.83 -12.23
C VAL A 198 -15.98 -11.80 -13.37
N ASP A 199 -15.29 -11.60 -14.49
CA ASP A 199 -15.03 -12.67 -15.46
C ASP A 199 -13.70 -13.32 -15.10
N LEU A 200 -13.78 -14.42 -14.35
CA LEU A 200 -12.60 -15.06 -13.77
C LEU A 200 -11.59 -15.48 -14.85
N ASN A 201 -12.05 -16.00 -15.97
CA ASN A 201 -11.17 -16.49 -17.05
C ASN A 201 -10.50 -15.32 -17.77
N LEU A 202 -11.30 -14.42 -18.34
CA LEU A 202 -10.78 -13.30 -19.13
C LEU A 202 -9.87 -12.38 -18.31
N MET A 203 -10.27 -12.07 -17.06
CA MET A 203 -9.48 -11.21 -16.20
C MET A 203 -8.19 -11.89 -15.73
N SER A 204 -8.21 -13.21 -15.43
CA SER A 204 -6.99 -13.96 -15.10
C SER A 204 -6.03 -14.03 -16.28
N GLU A 205 -6.50 -14.35 -17.49
CA GLU A 205 -5.67 -14.36 -18.70
C GLU A 205 -5.03 -12.99 -18.99
N THR A 206 -5.81 -11.91 -18.83
CA THR A 206 -5.32 -10.54 -19.00
C THR A 206 -4.19 -10.22 -18.03
N LEU A 207 -4.39 -10.52 -16.75
CA LEU A 207 -3.42 -10.23 -15.69
C LEU A 207 -2.17 -11.11 -15.83
N PHE A 208 -2.34 -12.39 -16.17
CA PHE A 208 -1.25 -13.32 -16.48
C PHE A 208 -0.36 -12.80 -17.61
N ALA A 209 -0.96 -12.42 -18.75
CA ALA A 209 -0.22 -11.91 -19.90
C ALA A 209 0.53 -10.60 -19.56
N TRP A 210 -0.13 -9.70 -18.84
CA TRP A 210 0.45 -8.43 -18.42
C TRP A 210 1.63 -8.65 -17.46
N SER A 211 1.48 -9.47 -16.43
CA SER A 211 2.56 -9.75 -15.47
C SER A 211 3.76 -10.41 -16.14
N LYS A 212 3.53 -11.39 -17.05
CA LYS A 212 4.58 -12.04 -17.84
C LYS A 212 5.39 -11.06 -18.68
N LYS A 213 4.72 -10.04 -19.27
CA LYS A 213 5.39 -8.97 -20.04
C LYS A 213 6.37 -8.18 -19.15
N TRP A 214 5.97 -7.84 -17.91
CA TRP A 214 6.80 -7.06 -16.99
C TRP A 214 7.93 -7.90 -16.38
N ILE A 215 7.73 -9.19 -16.19
CA ILE A 215 8.81 -10.12 -15.83
C ILE A 215 9.89 -10.14 -16.91
N ALA A 216 9.55 -10.17 -18.19
CA ALA A 216 10.49 -10.20 -19.30
C ALA A 216 11.24 -8.89 -19.52
N LYS A 217 10.61 -7.73 -19.28
CA LYS A 217 11.23 -6.40 -19.47
C LYS A 217 12.34 -6.05 -18.48
N GLY A 218 12.49 -6.78 -17.40
CA GLY A 218 13.51 -6.54 -16.38
C GLY A 218 14.86 -7.22 -16.67
N GLN A 219 15.14 -7.57 -17.92
CA GLN A 219 16.43 -8.09 -18.40
C GLN A 219 17.20 -7.00 -19.13
#